data_1fc98eb630aa173ece92c382e805a35a
#
_entry.id   1fc98eb630aa173ece92c382e805a35a
#
_cell.length_a   1.000
_cell.length_b   1.000
_cell.length_c   1.000
_cell.angle_alpha   90.00
_cell.angle_beta   90.00
_cell.angle_gamma   90.00
#
_symmetry.space_group_name_H-M   'P 1'
#
loop_
_entity.id
_entity.type
_entity.pdbx_description
1 polymer ?
#
loop_
_entity_poly.entity_id
_entity_poly.type
_entity_poly.pdbx_seq_one_letter_code
_entity_poly.pdbx_strand_id
1 'polypeptide(L)'
;HCFYNAVMNTNYIEELNESQCAAVTYNDGPSLVIAGAGSGKTRVLTYKIAYLLENGYQPWNILALTFTNKAAREMKERIARQVGMERARYLWMGTFHSVFSRILRAEAKYIGFTSQFTIYDSADSKSLIRSIIKEMGLDEKTYKPGMVQARISSAKNHLVSPTGYAANKEAYEGDMAAKVPAVREIYTRYWERCRQAGAMDFDDLLVYTYILFRDFPEVLARYREQFRYVLVDEYQDTNYAQHSIVLQLTKENQRVCVVGDDAQSIYSFRGADIDNILYFTKVYPNTKVFKLEQNYRSTQTIVCAANSLIEKNERQIRKEVFSEKERGEPIGVFQAYSDVEEGDIVANKIAELRREHSYGYADFAILYRTNAQSRVFEETLRKKNIPYRIYGGLSFYQRKEIKDIIAYLCVLNNNYDEVRFGRIVNEPVRGIGSATLDELNRVVSGMGISYVQAMCESDSLPSLSRKAKVLVPLGETFSELSQHTDDISDGSLIDDILDRFGYREAMQRQGLEGEVRLENINELKSNMITFAKENEGAGLSE
;
A
#
# COMPACT_ATOMS: atom_id res chain seq x y z
N HIS A 1 -33.14 18.08 -26.17
CA HIS A 1 -33.33 18.82 -24.93
C HIS A 1 -34.29 18.04 -24.02
N CYS A 2 -33.78 17.07 -23.28
CA CYS A 2 -34.46 16.56 -22.11
C CYS A 2 -33.51 16.76 -20.95
N PHE A 3 -33.75 17.80 -20.18
CA PHE A 3 -33.18 17.94 -18.84
C PHE A 3 -33.82 16.83 -17.99
N TYR A 4 -33.11 15.74 -17.79
CA TYR A 4 -33.37 14.85 -16.69
C TYR A 4 -32.83 15.56 -15.44
N ASN A 5 -33.69 16.32 -14.77
CA ASN A 5 -33.50 16.66 -13.36
C ASN A 5 -33.62 15.33 -12.61
N ALA A 6 -32.50 14.65 -12.42
CA ALA A 6 -32.42 13.67 -11.38
C ALA A 6 -32.67 14.44 -10.07
N VAL A 7 -33.84 14.27 -9.51
CA VAL A 7 -34.13 14.69 -8.14
C VAL A 7 -33.12 13.95 -7.27
N MET A 8 -32.06 14.64 -6.90
CA MET A 8 -31.06 14.07 -6.03
C MET A 8 -31.71 13.77 -4.69
N ASN A 9 -31.51 12.55 -4.24
CA ASN A 9 -32.07 12.07 -2.98
C ASN A 9 -31.29 12.71 -1.83
N THR A 10 -31.70 13.90 -1.37
CA THR A 10 -31.10 14.60 -0.23
C THR A 10 -31.44 13.97 1.11
N ASN A 11 -32.16 12.85 1.12
CA ASN A 11 -32.58 12.16 2.34
C ASN A 11 -31.42 11.63 3.19
N TYR A 12 -30.21 11.45 2.63
CA TYR A 12 -29.05 11.00 3.40
C TYR A 12 -28.59 12.01 4.46
N ILE A 13 -28.81 13.32 4.24
CA ILE A 13 -28.47 14.36 5.23
C ILE A 13 -29.34 14.22 6.48
N GLU A 14 -30.59 13.82 6.34
CA GLU A 14 -31.51 13.60 7.44
C GLU A 14 -31.11 12.41 8.34
N GLU A 15 -30.31 11.48 7.82
CA GLU A 15 -29.77 10.35 8.59
C GLU A 15 -28.60 10.74 9.50
N LEU A 16 -28.07 11.95 9.36
CA LEU A 16 -26.90 12.43 10.10
C LEU A 16 -27.31 13.12 11.39
N ASN A 17 -26.54 12.95 12.46
CA ASN A 17 -26.67 13.79 13.63
C ASN A 17 -26.14 15.21 13.32
N GLU A 18 -26.34 16.15 14.25
CA GLU A 18 -25.97 17.55 14.07
C GLU A 18 -24.48 17.74 13.74
N SER A 19 -23.59 17.09 14.49
CA SER A 19 -22.15 17.18 14.29
C SER A 19 -21.71 16.58 12.93
N GLN A 20 -22.28 15.45 12.56
CA GLN A 20 -22.02 14.82 11.27
C GLN A 20 -22.50 15.70 10.12
N CYS A 21 -23.70 16.24 10.23
CA CYS A 21 -24.28 17.13 9.22
C CYS A 21 -23.42 18.40 9.03
N ALA A 22 -22.98 19.01 10.13
CA ALA A 22 -22.11 20.18 10.10
C ALA A 22 -20.78 19.87 9.39
N ALA A 23 -20.17 18.73 9.66
CA ALA A 23 -18.93 18.29 9.01
C ALA A 23 -19.11 18.05 7.50
N VAL A 24 -20.22 17.44 7.10
CA VAL A 24 -20.54 17.14 5.69
C VAL A 24 -20.77 18.43 4.89
N THR A 25 -21.49 19.38 5.44
CA THR A 25 -21.94 20.58 4.70
C THR A 25 -20.92 21.72 4.68
N TYR A 26 -19.91 21.70 5.54
CA TYR A 26 -18.86 22.73 5.55
C TYR A 26 -17.79 22.44 4.49
N ASN A 27 -17.70 23.29 3.46
CA ASN A 27 -16.78 23.11 2.34
C ASN A 27 -16.06 24.41 1.91
N ASP A 28 -16.13 25.47 2.74
CA ASP A 28 -15.60 26.79 2.39
C ASP A 28 -14.13 27.00 2.79
N GLY A 29 -13.53 26.05 3.45
CA GLY A 29 -12.15 26.11 3.89
C GLY A 29 -11.67 24.77 4.44
N PRO A 30 -10.48 24.74 5.05
CA PRO A 30 -9.96 23.51 5.64
C PRO A 30 -10.81 23.06 6.82
N SER A 31 -11.02 21.76 6.94
CA SER A 31 -11.74 21.17 8.06
C SER A 31 -10.99 19.98 8.63
N LEU A 32 -11.05 19.83 9.94
CA LEU A 32 -10.53 18.71 10.69
C LEU A 32 -11.70 18.04 11.40
N VAL A 33 -11.98 16.80 11.02
CA VAL A 33 -13.03 15.99 11.62
C VAL A 33 -12.38 14.98 12.57
N ILE A 34 -12.53 15.22 13.86
CA ILE A 34 -12.07 14.26 14.88
C ILE A 34 -13.18 13.26 15.09
N ALA A 35 -12.96 12.05 14.59
CA ALA A 35 -13.95 10.99 14.55
C ALA A 35 -13.61 9.91 15.57
N GLY A 36 -14.25 9.94 16.73
CA GLY A 36 -14.13 8.88 17.73
C GLY A 36 -14.51 7.51 17.17
N ALA A 37 -14.09 6.44 17.84
CA ALA A 37 -14.40 5.08 17.44
C ALA A 37 -15.90 4.88 17.28
N GLY A 38 -16.32 4.25 16.18
CA GLY A 38 -17.73 3.95 15.92
C GLY A 38 -18.64 5.18 15.73
N SER A 39 -18.08 6.34 15.38
CA SER A 39 -18.82 7.62 15.25
C SER A 39 -19.49 7.86 13.90
N GLY A 40 -19.43 6.89 12.99
CA GLY A 40 -19.97 7.05 11.64
C GLY A 40 -19.04 7.81 10.69
N LYS A 41 -17.74 7.73 10.90
CA LYS A 41 -16.71 8.36 10.10
C LYS A 41 -16.86 8.08 8.59
N THR A 42 -17.03 6.82 8.22
CA THR A 42 -17.19 6.40 6.83
C THR A 42 -18.43 7.01 6.20
N ARG A 43 -19.52 7.10 6.96
CA ARG A 43 -20.77 7.75 6.51
C ARG A 43 -20.54 9.24 6.24
N VAL A 44 -19.83 9.93 7.12
CA VAL A 44 -19.50 11.34 6.95
C VAL A 44 -18.69 11.58 5.67
N LEU A 45 -17.65 10.77 5.45
CA LEU A 45 -16.82 10.87 4.24
C LEU A 45 -17.63 10.60 2.96
N THR A 46 -18.43 9.54 2.96
CA THR A 46 -19.27 9.16 1.82
C THR A 46 -20.27 10.26 1.50
N TYR A 47 -20.97 10.75 2.50
CA TYR A 47 -22.01 11.78 2.31
C TYR A 47 -21.42 13.15 1.99
N LYS A 48 -20.23 13.47 2.50
CA LYS A 48 -19.52 14.69 2.11
C LYS A 48 -19.15 14.68 0.62
N ILE A 49 -18.68 13.57 0.10
CA ILE A 49 -18.39 13.44 -1.34
C ILE A 49 -19.68 13.58 -2.16
N ALA A 50 -20.76 12.94 -1.76
CA ALA A 50 -22.07 13.09 -2.40
C ALA A 50 -22.53 14.55 -2.39
N TYR A 51 -22.39 15.22 -1.25
CA TYR A 51 -22.74 16.63 -1.11
C TYR A 51 -21.92 17.56 -2.01
N LEU A 52 -20.60 17.30 -2.13
CA LEU A 52 -19.74 18.05 -3.04
C LEU A 52 -20.16 17.88 -4.49
N LEU A 53 -20.49 16.66 -4.91
CA LEU A 53 -20.99 16.38 -6.27
C LEU A 53 -22.31 17.10 -6.56
N GLU A 54 -23.18 17.25 -5.56
CA GLU A 54 -24.43 17.99 -5.68
C GLU A 54 -24.22 19.51 -5.72
N ASN A 55 -23.09 20.00 -5.24
CA ASN A 55 -22.79 21.43 -5.12
C ASN A 55 -21.75 21.92 -6.15
N GLY A 56 -21.75 21.32 -7.33
CA GLY A 56 -21.01 21.82 -8.49
C GLY A 56 -19.62 21.25 -8.69
N TYR A 57 -19.16 20.35 -7.83
CA TYR A 57 -17.90 19.63 -8.05
C TYR A 57 -18.12 18.48 -9.05
N GLN A 58 -17.23 18.36 -10.02
CA GLN A 58 -17.21 17.20 -10.90
C GLN A 58 -16.49 16.04 -10.20
N PRO A 59 -16.78 14.77 -10.58
CA PRO A 59 -16.11 13.62 -9.96
C PRO A 59 -14.58 13.70 -10.00
N TRP A 60 -14.00 14.14 -11.12
CA TRP A 60 -12.54 14.28 -11.27
C TRP A 60 -11.94 15.45 -10.49
N ASN A 61 -12.76 16.33 -9.91
CA ASN A 61 -12.31 17.41 -9.03
C ASN A 61 -12.11 16.98 -7.58
N ILE A 62 -12.50 15.77 -7.24
CA ILE A 62 -12.45 15.25 -5.88
C ILE A 62 -11.36 14.19 -5.78
N LEU A 63 -10.40 14.43 -4.90
CA LEU A 63 -9.35 13.47 -4.53
C LEU A 63 -9.63 12.98 -3.11
N ALA A 64 -9.89 11.68 -2.96
CA ALA A 64 -10.11 11.05 -1.67
C ALA A 64 -9.04 9.99 -1.41
N LEU A 65 -8.25 10.19 -0.37
CA LEU A 65 -7.12 9.33 -0.01
C LEU A 65 -7.43 8.53 1.24
N THR A 66 -7.19 7.23 1.15
CA THR A 66 -7.36 6.27 2.24
C THR A 66 -6.08 5.46 2.46
N PHE A 67 -6.07 4.54 3.43
CA PHE A 67 -4.88 3.72 3.72
C PHE A 67 -4.96 2.30 3.19
N THR A 68 -6.13 1.80 2.83
CA THR A 68 -6.30 0.46 2.30
C THR A 68 -7.14 0.46 1.03
N ASN A 69 -6.81 -0.43 0.10
CA ASN A 69 -7.58 -0.61 -1.12
C ASN A 69 -9.01 -1.08 -0.81
N LYS A 70 -9.17 -1.87 0.25
CA LYS A 70 -10.49 -2.31 0.72
C LYS A 70 -11.36 -1.13 1.13
N ALA A 71 -10.82 -0.22 1.97
CA ALA A 71 -11.54 0.97 2.40
C ALA A 71 -11.93 1.87 1.22
N ALA A 72 -11.02 2.08 0.26
CA ALA A 72 -11.30 2.84 -0.95
C ALA A 72 -12.43 2.23 -1.77
N ARG A 73 -12.41 0.92 -1.95
CA ARG A 73 -13.44 0.18 -2.70
C ARG A 73 -14.80 0.27 -2.03
N GLU A 74 -14.87 -0.01 -0.74
CA GLU A 74 -16.12 0.05 0.04
C GLU A 74 -16.72 1.46 0.00
N MET A 75 -15.90 2.48 0.14
CA MET A 75 -16.34 3.87 0.08
C MET A 75 -16.88 4.22 -1.31
N LYS A 76 -16.18 3.81 -2.38
CA LYS A 76 -16.61 4.04 -3.75
C LYS A 76 -17.94 3.36 -4.07
N GLU A 77 -18.14 2.15 -3.59
CA GLU A 77 -19.41 1.43 -3.73
C GLU A 77 -20.55 2.15 -3.01
N ARG A 78 -20.31 2.67 -1.82
CA ARG A 78 -21.32 3.44 -1.05
C ARG A 78 -21.68 4.75 -1.77
N ILE A 79 -20.69 5.44 -2.32
CA ILE A 79 -20.91 6.66 -3.10
C ILE A 79 -21.71 6.34 -4.36
N ALA A 80 -21.40 5.25 -5.04
CA ALA A 80 -22.12 4.81 -6.24
C ALA A 80 -23.61 4.57 -5.97
N ARG A 81 -23.96 4.07 -4.78
CA ARG A 81 -25.36 3.89 -4.37
C ARG A 81 -26.09 5.20 -4.17
N GLN A 82 -25.38 6.28 -3.80
CA GLN A 82 -25.97 7.59 -3.55
C GLN A 82 -26.08 8.45 -4.82
N VAL A 83 -25.06 8.43 -5.68
CA VAL A 83 -24.95 9.36 -6.80
C VAL A 83 -24.96 8.67 -8.18
N GLY A 84 -24.95 7.35 -8.21
CA GLY A 84 -24.89 6.54 -9.44
C GLY A 84 -23.45 6.11 -9.78
N MET A 85 -23.34 4.96 -10.46
CA MET A 85 -22.06 4.36 -10.84
C MET A 85 -21.27 5.21 -11.82
N GLU A 86 -21.94 5.88 -12.74
CA GLU A 86 -21.31 6.75 -13.75
C GLU A 86 -20.52 7.88 -13.10
N ARG A 87 -21.08 8.57 -12.11
CA ARG A 87 -20.41 9.66 -11.42
C ARG A 87 -19.30 9.14 -10.50
N ALA A 88 -19.55 8.06 -9.77
CA ALA A 88 -18.57 7.45 -8.88
C ALA A 88 -17.32 6.94 -9.62
N ARG A 89 -17.47 6.50 -10.85
CA ARG A 89 -16.40 5.96 -11.69
C ARG A 89 -15.24 6.94 -11.88
N TYR A 90 -15.52 8.22 -12.00
CA TYR A 90 -14.52 9.25 -12.32
C TYR A 90 -13.93 9.94 -11.08
N LEU A 91 -14.32 9.51 -9.88
CA LEU A 91 -13.70 9.96 -8.64
C LEU A 91 -12.25 9.49 -8.55
N TRP A 92 -11.36 10.39 -8.14
CA TRP A 92 -9.99 10.02 -7.81
C TRP A 92 -9.96 9.54 -6.35
N MET A 93 -10.04 8.25 -6.17
CA MET A 93 -10.14 7.62 -4.87
C MET A 93 -9.23 6.41 -4.79
N GLY A 94 -8.45 6.31 -3.74
CA GLY A 94 -7.55 5.20 -3.52
C GLY A 94 -6.60 5.44 -2.36
N THR A 95 -5.62 4.55 -2.22
CA THR A 95 -4.52 4.77 -1.29
C THR A 95 -3.58 5.85 -1.83
N PHE A 96 -2.78 6.46 -0.95
CA PHE A 96 -1.73 7.39 -1.38
C PHE A 96 -0.86 6.78 -2.47
N HIS A 97 -0.38 5.57 -2.26
CA HIS A 97 0.52 4.90 -3.20
C HIS A 97 -0.15 4.63 -4.55
N SER A 98 -1.39 4.16 -4.58
CA SER A 98 -2.09 3.87 -5.83
C SER A 98 -2.39 5.12 -6.64
N VAL A 99 -2.86 6.18 -6.00
CA VAL A 99 -3.16 7.44 -6.66
C VAL A 99 -1.89 8.10 -7.19
N PHE A 100 -0.85 8.19 -6.37
CA PHE A 100 0.38 8.87 -6.77
C PHE A 100 1.21 8.05 -7.75
N SER A 101 1.16 6.71 -7.71
CA SER A 101 1.77 5.90 -8.78
C SER A 101 1.14 6.19 -10.14
N ARG A 102 -0.18 6.37 -10.17
CA ARG A 102 -0.90 6.75 -11.40
C ARG A 102 -0.46 8.10 -11.93
N ILE A 103 -0.30 9.10 -11.06
CA ILE A 103 0.21 10.42 -11.43
C ILE A 103 1.66 10.31 -11.93
N LEU A 104 2.51 9.56 -11.22
CA LEU A 104 3.90 9.39 -11.61
C LEU A 104 4.07 8.69 -12.96
N ARG A 105 3.21 7.74 -13.30
CA ARG A 105 3.23 7.11 -14.61
C ARG A 105 2.88 8.11 -15.72
N ALA A 106 1.88 8.94 -15.50
CA ALA A 106 1.50 9.98 -16.45
C ALA A 106 2.59 11.04 -16.64
N GLU A 107 3.33 11.37 -15.58
CA GLU A 107 4.32 12.45 -15.55
C GLU A 107 5.77 11.95 -15.44
N ALA A 108 6.02 10.68 -15.74
CA ALA A 108 7.30 10.00 -15.51
C ALA A 108 8.49 10.73 -16.16
N LYS A 109 8.30 11.28 -17.34
CA LYS A 109 9.35 12.01 -18.09
C LYS A 109 9.98 13.17 -17.29
N TYR A 110 9.19 13.85 -16.46
CA TYR A 110 9.69 14.99 -15.67
C TYR A 110 10.69 14.56 -14.60
N ILE A 111 10.55 13.38 -14.08
CA ILE A 111 11.38 12.83 -13.00
C ILE A 111 12.44 11.83 -13.48
N GLY A 112 12.62 11.71 -14.81
CA GLY A 112 13.66 10.86 -15.38
C GLY A 112 13.34 9.37 -15.41
N PHE A 113 12.07 9.01 -15.39
CA PHE A 113 11.58 7.63 -15.55
C PHE A 113 10.78 7.48 -16.83
N THR A 114 10.52 6.23 -17.22
CA THR A 114 9.49 5.92 -18.21
C THR A 114 8.19 5.59 -17.50
N SER A 115 7.06 5.65 -18.20
CA SER A 115 5.76 5.23 -17.64
C SER A 115 5.71 3.75 -17.27
N GLN A 116 6.68 2.96 -17.73
CA GLN A 116 6.80 1.52 -17.49
C GLN A 116 7.69 1.16 -16.29
N PHE A 117 8.01 2.13 -15.43
CA PHE A 117 8.79 1.84 -14.23
C PHE A 117 8.11 0.73 -13.40
N THR A 118 8.92 -0.08 -12.75
CA THR A 118 8.43 -1.14 -11.85
C THR A 118 8.48 -0.69 -10.40
N ILE A 119 7.62 -1.28 -9.58
CA ILE A 119 7.53 -0.97 -8.16
C ILE A 119 8.10 -2.14 -7.37
N TYR A 120 9.12 -1.86 -6.56
CA TYR A 120 9.73 -2.85 -5.67
C TYR A 120 8.96 -2.91 -4.35
N ASP A 121 8.59 -4.12 -3.95
CA ASP A 121 8.05 -4.35 -2.61
C ASP A 121 9.18 -4.42 -1.57
N SER A 122 8.82 -4.66 -0.30
CA SER A 122 9.79 -4.73 0.78
C SER A 122 10.84 -5.83 0.58
N ALA A 123 10.44 -6.98 0.06
CA ALA A 123 11.37 -8.09 -0.20
C ALA A 123 12.35 -7.77 -1.34
N ASP A 124 11.87 -7.12 -2.40
CA ASP A 124 12.70 -6.69 -3.53
C ASP A 124 13.74 -5.65 -3.08
N SER A 125 13.29 -4.64 -2.33
CA SER A 125 14.17 -3.61 -1.76
C SER A 125 15.25 -4.22 -0.87
N LYS A 126 14.86 -5.11 0.00
CA LYS A 126 15.77 -5.80 0.91
C LYS A 126 16.80 -6.65 0.15
N SER A 127 16.38 -7.34 -0.90
CA SER A 127 17.25 -8.11 -1.78
C SER A 127 18.31 -7.23 -2.46
N LEU A 128 17.90 -6.08 -2.99
CA LEU A 128 18.83 -5.14 -3.61
C LEU A 128 19.81 -4.55 -2.58
N ILE A 129 19.35 -4.18 -1.41
CA ILE A 129 20.20 -3.68 -0.32
C ILE A 129 21.22 -4.74 0.10
N ARG A 130 20.82 -6.00 0.22
CA ARG A 130 21.72 -7.11 0.52
C ARG A 130 22.82 -7.23 -0.54
N SER A 131 22.46 -7.12 -1.81
CA SER A 131 23.43 -7.17 -2.92
C SER A 131 24.44 -6.02 -2.83
N ILE A 132 23.99 -4.82 -2.50
CA ILE A 132 24.86 -3.64 -2.34
C ILE A 132 25.82 -3.82 -1.16
N ILE A 133 25.33 -4.31 -0.04
CA ILE A 133 26.16 -4.59 1.16
C ILE A 133 27.27 -5.58 0.82
N LYS A 134 26.93 -6.64 0.10
CA LYS A 134 27.89 -7.65 -0.37
C LYS A 134 28.93 -7.06 -1.33
N GLU A 135 28.49 -6.26 -2.30
CA GLU A 135 29.38 -5.60 -3.29
C GLU A 135 30.33 -4.62 -2.63
N MET A 136 29.92 -3.96 -1.56
CA MET A 136 30.76 -3.04 -0.79
C MET A 136 31.73 -3.77 0.15
N GLY A 137 31.67 -5.10 0.23
CA GLY A 137 32.51 -5.88 1.15
C GLY A 137 32.15 -5.71 2.61
N LEU A 138 30.95 -5.26 2.92
CA LEU A 138 30.48 -5.05 4.30
C LEU A 138 29.95 -6.36 4.90
N ASP A 139 30.10 -6.50 6.22
CA ASP A 139 29.59 -7.65 6.95
C ASP A 139 28.07 -7.60 7.09
N GLU A 140 27.37 -8.58 6.56
CA GLU A 140 25.90 -8.69 6.60
C GLU A 140 25.36 -8.88 8.02
N LYS A 141 26.16 -9.39 8.95
CA LYS A 141 25.75 -9.52 10.34
C LYS A 141 25.76 -8.18 11.08
N THR A 142 26.65 -7.28 10.71
CA THR A 142 26.73 -5.91 11.20
C THR A 142 25.74 -5.01 10.48
N TYR A 143 25.77 -5.04 9.14
CA TYR A 143 24.83 -4.33 8.26
C TYR A 143 23.68 -5.26 7.89
N LYS A 144 22.77 -5.45 8.82
CA LYS A 144 21.57 -6.26 8.54
C LYS A 144 20.70 -5.58 7.48
N PRO A 145 20.40 -6.26 6.39
CA PRO A 145 19.62 -5.64 5.29
C PRO A 145 18.31 -5.02 5.74
N GLY A 146 17.59 -5.67 6.66
CA GLY A 146 16.33 -5.15 7.19
C GLY A 146 16.51 -3.86 8.01
N MET A 147 17.58 -3.74 8.76
CA MET A 147 17.90 -2.53 9.53
C MET A 147 18.29 -1.38 8.59
N VAL A 148 19.12 -1.64 7.59
CA VAL A 148 19.50 -0.64 6.58
C VAL A 148 18.26 -0.17 5.80
N GLN A 149 17.41 -1.10 5.39
CA GLN A 149 16.14 -0.80 4.73
C GLN A 149 15.26 0.12 5.59
N ALA A 150 15.14 -0.16 6.87
CA ALA A 150 14.35 0.66 7.80
C ALA A 150 14.90 2.09 7.90
N ARG A 151 16.21 2.27 7.92
CA ARG A 151 16.86 3.59 7.97
C ARG A 151 16.64 4.38 6.68
N ILE A 152 16.75 3.72 5.53
CA ILE A 152 16.48 4.34 4.22
C ILE A 152 15.00 4.72 4.11
N SER A 153 14.10 3.83 4.50
CA SER A 153 12.66 4.09 4.51
C SER A 153 12.31 5.28 5.40
N SER A 154 12.88 5.34 6.60
CA SER A 154 12.68 6.48 7.51
C SER A 154 13.17 7.79 6.89
N ALA A 155 14.34 7.80 6.26
CA ALA A 155 14.84 8.98 5.57
C ALA A 155 13.90 9.44 4.45
N LYS A 156 13.42 8.51 3.63
CA LYS A 156 12.47 8.81 2.56
C LYS A 156 11.14 9.33 3.08
N ASN A 157 10.62 8.76 4.15
CA ASN A 157 9.37 9.20 4.78
C ASN A 157 9.47 10.62 5.36
N HIS A 158 10.68 11.07 5.68
CA HIS A 158 10.98 12.44 6.10
C HIS A 158 11.48 13.33 4.94
N LEU A 159 11.39 12.85 3.70
CA LEU A 159 11.84 13.55 2.49
C LEU A 159 13.34 13.92 2.50
N VAL A 160 14.14 13.09 3.15
CA VAL A 160 15.60 13.24 3.20
C VAL A 160 16.23 12.47 2.04
N SER A 161 16.84 13.19 1.11
CA SER A 161 17.57 12.61 -0.03
C SER A 161 18.88 11.94 0.43
N PRO A 162 19.52 11.11 -0.42
CA PRO A 162 20.84 10.56 -0.12
C PRO A 162 21.87 11.63 0.22
N THR A 163 21.89 12.74 -0.52
CA THR A 163 22.77 13.89 -0.26
C THR A 163 22.45 14.54 1.09
N GLY A 164 21.18 14.75 1.38
CA GLY A 164 20.72 15.29 2.67
C GLY A 164 21.08 14.38 3.84
N TYR A 165 20.93 13.08 3.66
CA TYR A 165 21.31 12.10 4.69
C TYR A 165 22.83 12.11 4.96
N ALA A 166 23.64 12.13 3.91
CA ALA A 166 25.09 12.15 4.01
C ALA A 166 25.61 13.43 4.67
N ALA A 167 24.91 14.55 4.52
CA ALA A 167 25.26 15.84 5.13
C ALA A 167 24.72 16.01 6.55
N ASN A 168 23.87 15.11 7.03
CA ASN A 168 23.23 15.20 8.34
C ASN A 168 24.17 14.63 9.43
N LYS A 169 24.71 15.50 10.26
CA LYS A 169 25.63 15.11 11.35
C LYS A 169 24.98 14.19 12.38
N GLU A 170 23.74 14.46 12.75
CA GLU A 170 23.01 13.68 13.75
C GLU A 170 22.77 12.25 13.23
N ALA A 171 22.37 12.08 11.98
CA ALA A 171 22.23 10.78 11.35
C ALA A 171 23.56 10.02 11.30
N TYR A 172 24.64 10.70 10.95
CA TYR A 172 25.99 10.10 10.91
C TYR A 172 26.48 9.68 12.30
N GLU A 173 26.30 10.52 13.30
CA GLU A 173 26.63 10.18 14.70
C GLU A 173 25.83 9.00 15.21
N GLY A 174 24.53 8.93 14.87
CA GLY A 174 23.68 7.80 15.19
C GLY A 174 24.13 6.51 14.51
N ASP A 175 24.53 6.58 13.25
CA ASP A 175 25.06 5.44 12.51
C ASP A 175 26.43 5.00 13.04
N MET A 176 27.29 5.93 13.40
CA MET A 176 28.58 5.63 14.07
C MET A 176 28.37 4.94 15.42
N ALA A 177 27.46 5.44 16.23
CA ALA A 177 27.13 4.84 17.52
C ALA A 177 26.59 3.41 17.38
N ALA A 178 25.83 3.13 16.32
CA ALA A 178 25.33 1.80 15.97
C ALA A 178 26.37 0.93 15.24
N LYS A 179 27.57 1.44 14.99
CA LYS A 179 28.67 0.77 14.25
C LYS A 179 28.34 0.50 12.77
N VAL A 180 27.51 1.33 12.17
CA VAL A 180 27.10 1.20 10.76
C VAL A 180 27.27 2.52 10.00
N PRO A 181 28.47 3.13 10.00
CA PRO A 181 28.68 4.46 9.39
C PRO A 181 28.49 4.48 7.87
N ALA A 182 28.55 3.34 7.19
CA ALA A 182 28.41 3.23 5.74
C ALA A 182 26.96 3.24 5.24
N VAL A 183 25.96 3.40 6.11
CA VAL A 183 24.55 3.47 5.70
C VAL A 183 24.32 4.58 4.68
N ARG A 184 24.96 5.73 4.82
CA ARG A 184 24.84 6.84 3.87
C ARG A 184 25.33 6.49 2.45
N GLU A 185 26.41 5.72 2.33
CA GLU A 185 26.90 5.26 1.02
C GLU A 185 25.98 4.17 0.44
N ILE A 186 25.45 3.29 1.29
CA ILE A 186 24.47 2.30 0.87
C ILE A 186 23.22 3.00 0.33
N TYR A 187 22.73 4.02 1.00
CA TYR A 187 21.56 4.79 0.57
C TYR A 187 21.78 5.42 -0.80
N THR A 188 22.94 6.05 -1.01
CA THR A 188 23.30 6.64 -2.30
C THR A 188 23.32 5.61 -3.42
N ARG A 189 23.97 4.45 -3.19
CA ARG A 189 24.04 3.36 -4.18
C ARG A 189 22.67 2.73 -4.45
N TYR A 190 21.87 2.57 -3.41
CA TYR A 190 20.50 2.06 -3.54
C TYR A 190 19.62 2.98 -4.40
N TRP A 191 19.70 4.27 -4.15
CA TRP A 191 18.97 5.26 -4.94
C TRP A 191 19.36 5.19 -6.42
N GLU A 192 20.66 5.15 -6.71
CA GLU A 192 21.19 5.07 -8.08
C GLU A 192 20.80 3.76 -8.77
N ARG A 193 20.89 2.64 -8.06
CA ARG A 193 20.54 1.31 -8.60
C ARG A 193 19.07 1.21 -8.94
N CYS A 194 18.20 1.75 -8.12
CA CYS A 194 16.77 1.83 -8.44
C CYS A 194 16.53 2.67 -9.69
N ARG A 195 17.17 3.80 -9.81
CA ARG A 195 17.05 4.62 -11.02
C ARG A 195 17.55 3.91 -12.28
N GLN A 196 18.69 3.24 -12.22
CA GLN A 196 19.22 2.46 -13.32
C GLN A 196 18.30 1.31 -13.74
N ALA A 197 17.67 0.69 -12.76
CA ALA A 197 16.72 -0.39 -13.00
C ALA A 197 15.33 0.10 -13.46
N GLY A 198 15.11 1.40 -13.53
CA GLY A 198 13.78 1.96 -13.81
C GLY A 198 12.76 1.56 -12.77
N ALA A 199 13.16 1.50 -11.51
CA ALA A 199 12.34 1.00 -10.41
C ALA A 199 12.17 2.03 -9.30
N MET A 200 11.04 1.96 -8.62
CA MET A 200 10.74 2.73 -7.42
C MET A 200 10.32 1.76 -6.32
N ASP A 201 10.76 1.99 -5.09
CA ASP A 201 10.16 1.32 -3.95
C ASP A 201 8.87 2.04 -3.52
N PHE A 202 8.16 1.51 -2.53
CA PHE A 202 6.91 2.13 -2.08
C PHE A 202 7.11 3.56 -1.56
N ASP A 203 8.20 3.79 -0.86
CA ASP A 203 8.51 5.14 -0.35
C ASP A 203 8.79 6.13 -1.48
N ASP A 204 9.43 5.66 -2.55
CA ASP A 204 9.73 6.47 -3.73
C ASP A 204 8.48 7.02 -4.42
N LEU A 205 7.36 6.31 -4.35
CA LEU A 205 6.10 6.80 -4.91
C LEU A 205 5.68 8.13 -4.28
N LEU A 206 5.95 8.30 -3.00
CA LEU A 206 5.68 9.55 -2.29
C LEU A 206 6.81 10.57 -2.49
N VAL A 207 8.05 10.14 -2.39
CA VAL A 207 9.22 11.02 -2.57
C VAL A 207 9.22 11.67 -3.95
N TYR A 208 9.05 10.88 -5.00
CA TYR A 208 9.04 11.41 -6.37
C TYR A 208 7.81 12.25 -6.68
N THR A 209 6.66 11.97 -6.08
CA THR A 209 5.49 12.84 -6.18
C THR A 209 5.80 14.21 -5.56
N TYR A 210 6.40 14.22 -4.37
CA TYR A 210 6.81 15.46 -3.73
C TYR A 210 7.83 16.25 -4.59
N ILE A 211 8.84 15.56 -5.13
CA ILE A 211 9.85 16.17 -6.01
C ILE A 211 9.21 16.72 -7.28
N LEU A 212 8.30 15.96 -7.91
CA LEU A 212 7.57 16.38 -9.10
C LEU A 212 6.85 17.71 -8.86
N PHE A 213 6.11 17.80 -7.78
CA PHE A 213 5.35 19.01 -7.44
C PHE A 213 6.23 20.17 -7.00
N ARG A 214 7.33 19.89 -6.30
CA ARG A 214 8.29 20.92 -5.88
C ARG A 214 9.04 21.54 -7.06
N ASP A 215 9.55 20.71 -7.97
CA ASP A 215 10.49 21.12 -9.01
C ASP A 215 9.81 21.49 -10.34
N PHE A 216 8.56 21.10 -10.54
CA PHE A 216 7.78 21.36 -11.76
C PHE A 216 6.46 22.07 -11.43
N PRO A 217 6.50 23.40 -11.20
CA PRO A 217 5.30 24.16 -10.81
C PRO A 217 4.14 24.07 -11.80
N GLU A 218 4.42 23.91 -13.09
CA GLU A 218 3.40 23.74 -14.12
C GLU A 218 2.62 22.43 -13.97
N VAL A 219 3.29 21.37 -13.54
CA VAL A 219 2.64 20.09 -13.25
C VAL A 219 1.76 20.20 -12.01
N LEU A 220 2.28 20.79 -10.95
CA LEU A 220 1.53 21.03 -9.71
C LEU A 220 0.29 21.89 -10.00
N ALA A 221 0.41 22.94 -10.79
CA ALA A 221 -0.70 23.82 -11.16
C ALA A 221 -1.83 23.04 -11.84
N ARG A 222 -1.50 22.13 -12.76
CA ARG A 222 -2.51 21.28 -13.43
C ARG A 222 -3.27 20.41 -12.44
N TYR A 223 -2.58 19.80 -11.50
CA TYR A 223 -3.22 18.93 -10.51
C TYR A 223 -3.98 19.73 -9.44
N ARG A 224 -3.52 20.92 -9.06
CA ARG A 224 -4.29 21.84 -8.21
C ARG A 224 -5.60 22.28 -8.85
N GLU A 225 -5.57 22.55 -10.14
CA GLU A 225 -6.78 22.92 -10.90
C GLU A 225 -7.75 21.74 -11.01
N GLN A 226 -7.23 20.54 -11.23
CA GLN A 226 -8.04 19.32 -11.30
C GLN A 226 -8.63 18.95 -9.94
N PHE A 227 -7.79 18.83 -8.91
CA PHE A 227 -8.21 18.45 -7.56
C PHE A 227 -8.64 19.67 -6.75
N ARG A 228 -9.87 20.08 -6.99
CA ARG A 228 -10.45 21.26 -6.33
C ARG A 228 -10.84 21.00 -4.89
N TYR A 229 -10.98 19.73 -4.50
CA TYR A 229 -11.25 19.32 -3.13
C TYR A 229 -10.49 18.02 -2.79
N VAL A 230 -9.81 18.02 -1.67
CA VAL A 230 -9.02 16.87 -1.18
C VAL A 230 -9.57 16.40 0.16
N LEU A 231 -9.85 15.10 0.25
CA LEU A 231 -10.25 14.44 1.49
C LEU A 231 -9.21 13.40 1.85
N VAL A 232 -8.83 13.36 3.11
CA VAL A 232 -7.87 12.36 3.61
C VAL A 232 -8.44 11.67 4.83
N ASP A 233 -8.59 10.35 4.77
CA ASP A 233 -9.02 9.52 5.88
C ASP A 233 -7.82 9.07 6.72
N GLU A 234 -8.06 8.69 7.96
CA GLU A 234 -7.05 8.17 8.89
C GLU A 234 -5.79 9.07 9.00
N TYR A 235 -6.00 10.36 9.13
CA TYR A 235 -4.92 11.34 9.04
C TYR A 235 -3.87 11.20 10.15
N GLN A 236 -4.22 10.61 11.28
CA GLN A 236 -3.30 10.28 12.36
C GLN A 236 -2.22 9.27 11.95
N ASP A 237 -2.46 8.51 10.88
CA ASP A 237 -1.54 7.49 10.36
C ASP A 237 -0.65 8.00 9.22
N THR A 238 -0.78 9.26 8.83
CA THR A 238 0.06 9.86 7.80
C THR A 238 1.49 10.07 8.27
N ASN A 239 2.46 9.88 7.36
CA ASN A 239 3.83 10.29 7.58
C ASN A 239 4.08 11.73 7.06
N TYR A 240 5.29 12.23 7.27
CA TYR A 240 5.65 13.58 6.85
C TYR A 240 5.55 13.78 5.33
N ALA A 241 5.96 12.77 4.54
CA ALA A 241 5.88 12.84 3.08
C ALA A 241 4.42 12.96 2.60
N GLN A 242 3.52 12.15 3.12
CA GLN A 242 2.09 12.19 2.80
C GLN A 242 1.47 13.55 3.15
N HIS A 243 1.73 14.01 4.36
CA HIS A 243 1.28 15.33 4.82
C HIS A 243 1.79 16.45 3.90
N SER A 244 3.07 16.41 3.52
CA SER A 244 3.70 17.42 2.67
C SER A 244 3.08 17.47 1.26
N ILE A 245 2.75 16.32 0.68
CA ILE A 245 2.09 16.26 -0.63
C ILE A 245 0.68 16.84 -0.55
N VAL A 246 -0.08 16.52 0.48
CA VAL A 246 -1.41 17.09 0.70
C VAL A 246 -1.32 18.62 0.81
N LEU A 247 -0.33 19.12 1.54
CA LEU A 247 -0.09 20.55 1.68
C LEU A 247 0.27 21.20 0.33
N GLN A 248 1.12 20.58 -0.48
CA GLN A 248 1.42 21.07 -1.83
C GLN A 248 0.16 21.25 -2.68
N LEU A 249 -0.76 20.29 -2.63
CA LEU A 249 -2.00 20.32 -3.42
C LEU A 249 -3.02 21.34 -2.91
N THR A 250 -3.06 21.61 -1.59
CA THR A 250 -4.16 22.34 -0.96
C THR A 250 -3.78 23.69 -0.36
N LYS A 251 -2.49 24.04 -0.38
CA LYS A 251 -1.98 25.28 0.22
C LYS A 251 -2.66 26.55 -0.31
N GLU A 252 -2.97 26.61 -1.60
CA GLU A 252 -3.55 27.81 -2.22
C GLU A 252 -5.06 27.86 -2.06
N ASN A 253 -5.78 26.82 -2.45
CA ASN A 253 -7.24 26.82 -2.44
C ASN A 253 -7.85 26.54 -1.07
N GLN A 254 -7.11 25.95 -0.14
CA GLN A 254 -7.54 25.61 1.22
C GLN A 254 -8.78 24.68 1.28
N ARG A 255 -9.06 23.96 0.18
CA ARG A 255 -10.20 23.04 0.11
C ARG A 255 -9.75 21.64 0.47
N VAL A 256 -9.59 21.41 1.77
CA VAL A 256 -9.13 20.13 2.33
C VAL A 256 -9.95 19.75 3.55
N CYS A 257 -10.33 18.49 3.62
CA CYS A 257 -10.94 17.87 4.79
C CYS A 257 -10.11 16.67 5.20
N VAL A 258 -9.58 16.70 6.41
CA VAL A 258 -8.92 15.54 6.99
C VAL A 258 -9.77 14.97 8.10
N VAL A 259 -9.86 13.64 8.14
CA VAL A 259 -10.63 12.90 9.13
C VAL A 259 -9.70 11.94 9.85
N GLY A 260 -9.81 11.88 11.14
CA GLY A 260 -8.99 10.97 11.91
C GLY A 260 -9.30 10.97 13.39
N ASP A 261 -8.57 10.16 14.11
CA ASP A 261 -8.64 10.07 15.57
C ASP A 261 -7.22 9.85 16.10
N ASP A 262 -6.71 10.85 16.79
CA ASP A 262 -5.39 10.80 17.43
C ASP A 262 -5.29 9.63 18.43
N ALA A 263 -6.39 9.24 19.05
CA ALA A 263 -6.47 8.09 19.96
C ALA A 263 -6.22 6.75 19.26
N GLN A 264 -6.39 6.69 17.95
CA GLN A 264 -6.18 5.49 17.14
C GLN A 264 -4.84 5.49 16.39
N SER A 265 -3.90 6.36 16.76
CA SER A 265 -2.57 6.44 16.17
C SER A 265 -1.68 5.31 16.71
N ILE A 266 -1.64 4.18 16.01
CA ILE A 266 -0.91 2.97 16.43
C ILE A 266 0.16 2.53 15.42
N TYR A 267 0.45 3.34 14.39
CA TYR A 267 1.39 3.00 13.32
C TYR A 267 2.68 3.84 13.31
N SER A 268 3.08 4.41 14.46
CA SER A 268 4.33 5.16 14.55
C SER A 268 5.55 4.34 14.15
N PHE A 269 5.55 3.03 14.41
CA PHE A 269 6.61 2.11 13.99
C PHE A 269 6.70 1.95 12.47
N ARG A 270 5.67 2.37 11.71
CA ARG A 270 5.65 2.42 10.24
C ARG A 270 5.88 3.83 9.69
N GLY A 271 6.31 4.75 10.53
CA GLY A 271 6.61 6.12 10.15
C GLY A 271 5.44 7.10 10.26
N ALA A 272 4.29 6.68 10.79
CA ALA A 272 3.17 7.59 11.06
C ALA A 272 3.59 8.66 12.07
N ASP A 273 3.18 9.90 11.81
CA ASP A 273 3.47 11.04 12.67
C ASP A 273 2.18 11.64 13.20
N ILE A 274 1.91 11.41 14.47
CA ILE A 274 0.71 11.94 15.15
C ILE A 274 0.65 13.47 15.14
N ASP A 275 1.79 14.15 15.03
CA ASP A 275 1.84 15.61 14.97
C ASP A 275 1.08 16.16 13.75
N ASN A 276 0.95 15.40 12.68
CA ASN A 276 0.20 15.81 11.50
C ASN A 276 -1.26 16.12 11.83
N ILE A 277 -1.90 15.34 12.69
CA ILE A 277 -3.27 15.60 13.12
C ILE A 277 -3.32 16.58 14.31
N LEU A 278 -2.39 16.45 15.26
CA LEU A 278 -2.38 17.31 16.45
C LEU A 278 -2.12 18.77 16.11
N TYR A 279 -1.31 19.05 15.10
CA TYR A 279 -0.93 20.42 14.69
C TYR A 279 -1.55 20.84 13.35
N PHE A 280 -2.57 20.14 12.89
CA PHE A 280 -3.24 20.47 11.62
C PHE A 280 -3.74 21.92 11.59
N THR A 281 -4.30 22.42 12.68
CA THR A 281 -4.80 23.80 12.80
C THR A 281 -3.70 24.86 12.75
N LYS A 282 -2.46 24.50 13.04
CA LYS A 282 -1.31 25.40 12.90
C LYS A 282 -0.85 25.49 11.45
N VAL A 283 -0.91 24.40 10.72
CA VAL A 283 -0.56 24.33 9.28
C VAL A 283 -1.62 25.01 8.43
N TYR A 284 -2.88 24.84 8.81
CA TYR A 284 -4.04 25.48 8.17
C TYR A 284 -4.77 26.36 9.19
N PRO A 285 -4.37 27.64 9.34
CA PRO A 285 -4.87 28.49 10.44
C PRO A 285 -6.38 28.72 10.46
N ASN A 286 -7.04 28.65 9.29
CA ASN A 286 -8.48 28.87 9.17
C ASN A 286 -9.30 27.57 9.28
N THR A 287 -8.73 26.53 9.84
CA THR A 287 -9.39 25.22 9.98
C THR A 287 -10.59 25.29 10.92
N LYS A 288 -11.71 24.74 10.45
CA LYS A 288 -12.87 24.48 11.30
C LYS A 288 -12.80 23.04 11.81
N VAL A 289 -12.93 22.87 13.13
CA VAL A 289 -12.84 21.57 13.80
C VAL A 289 -14.22 21.04 14.11
N PHE A 290 -14.48 19.80 13.74
CA PHE A 290 -15.71 19.08 14.07
C PHE A 290 -15.37 17.84 14.88
N LYS A 291 -16.11 17.59 15.94
CA LYS A 291 -15.91 16.40 16.78
C LYS A 291 -17.12 15.48 16.69
N LEU A 292 -16.89 14.25 16.23
CA LEU A 292 -17.89 13.19 16.18
C LEU A 292 -17.72 12.32 17.43
N GLU A 293 -18.50 12.59 18.45
CA GLU A 293 -18.31 12.02 19.79
C GLU A 293 -19.28 10.87 20.08
N GLN A 294 -20.39 10.76 19.36
CA GLN A 294 -21.34 9.67 19.58
C GLN A 294 -20.87 8.37 18.95
N ASN A 295 -20.72 7.34 19.77
CA ASN A 295 -20.40 6.00 19.33
C ASN A 295 -21.69 5.20 19.06
N TYR A 296 -21.84 4.70 17.83
CA TYR A 296 -23.00 3.90 17.40
C TYR A 296 -22.73 2.39 17.39
N ARG A 297 -21.49 1.99 17.66
CA ARG A 297 -21.03 0.60 17.54
C ARG A 297 -21.22 -0.18 18.83
N SER A 298 -20.82 0.39 19.95
CA SER A 298 -20.56 -0.31 21.20
C SER A 298 -21.53 0.08 22.30
N THR A 299 -21.68 -0.84 23.26
CA THR A 299 -22.40 -0.58 24.51
C THR A 299 -21.66 0.42 25.39
N GLN A 300 -22.35 0.99 26.37
CA GLN A 300 -21.78 1.99 27.28
C GLN A 300 -20.57 1.46 28.07
N THR A 301 -20.62 0.21 28.50
CA THR A 301 -19.51 -0.42 29.24
C THR A 301 -18.20 -0.40 28.44
N ILE A 302 -18.25 -0.75 27.15
CA ILE A 302 -17.07 -0.74 26.28
C ILE A 302 -16.56 0.69 26.08
N VAL A 303 -17.45 1.64 25.78
CA VAL A 303 -17.09 3.04 25.57
C VAL A 303 -16.47 3.66 26.82
N CYS A 304 -17.04 3.41 27.99
CA CYS A 304 -16.49 3.91 29.27
C CYS A 304 -15.10 3.34 29.55
N ALA A 305 -14.89 2.06 29.28
CA ALA A 305 -13.57 1.43 29.45
C ALA A 305 -12.53 2.04 28.50
N ALA A 306 -12.89 2.25 27.22
CA ALA A 306 -12.02 2.88 26.25
C ALA A 306 -11.66 4.32 26.63
N ASN A 307 -12.63 5.11 27.10
CA ASN A 307 -12.37 6.47 27.59
C ASN A 307 -11.42 6.48 28.78
N SER A 308 -11.61 5.58 29.74
CA SER A 308 -10.73 5.46 30.90
C SER A 308 -9.29 5.13 30.50
N LEU A 309 -9.12 4.29 29.49
CA LEU A 309 -7.79 3.95 28.97
C LEU A 309 -7.12 5.15 28.28
N ILE A 310 -7.84 5.83 27.40
CA ILE A 310 -7.27 6.89 26.57
C ILE A 310 -7.00 8.19 27.34
N GLU A 311 -7.68 8.43 28.45
CA GLU A 311 -7.42 9.59 29.34
C GLU A 311 -5.97 9.65 29.80
N LYS A 312 -5.28 8.51 29.84
CA LYS A 312 -3.87 8.41 30.26
C LYS A 312 -2.88 8.93 29.22
N ASN A 313 -3.33 9.18 28.00
CA ASN A 313 -2.49 9.79 26.97
C ASN A 313 -2.33 11.28 27.24
N GLU A 314 -1.11 11.76 27.30
CA GLU A 314 -0.79 13.17 27.57
C GLU A 314 -1.02 14.03 26.32
N ARG A 315 -0.63 13.53 25.15
CA ARG A 315 -0.76 14.22 23.87
C ARG A 315 -2.01 13.75 23.16
N GLN A 316 -3.07 14.52 23.22
CA GLN A 316 -4.33 14.17 22.58
C GLN A 316 -5.20 15.39 22.29
N ILE A 317 -6.10 15.22 21.32
CA ILE A 317 -7.22 16.15 21.10
C ILE A 317 -8.36 15.68 21.99
N ARG A 318 -8.76 16.48 22.95
CA ARG A 318 -9.79 16.09 23.91
C ARG A 318 -11.14 15.95 23.24
N LYS A 319 -11.80 14.82 23.52
CA LYS A 319 -13.17 14.51 23.12
C LYS A 319 -13.79 13.59 24.17
N GLU A 320 -15.11 13.65 24.27
CA GLU A 320 -15.88 12.77 25.15
C GLU A 320 -16.73 11.83 24.30
N VAL A 321 -16.22 10.65 24.05
CA VAL A 321 -16.97 9.62 23.33
C VAL A 321 -18.05 9.06 24.25
N PHE A 322 -19.28 8.97 23.75
CA PHE A 322 -20.40 8.46 24.50
C PHE A 322 -21.25 7.53 23.65
N SER A 323 -22.02 6.64 24.31
CA SER A 323 -22.96 5.74 23.66
C SER A 323 -24.36 5.91 24.28
N GLU A 324 -25.37 5.96 23.43
CA GLU A 324 -26.78 5.98 23.84
C GLU A 324 -27.38 4.57 23.86
N LYS A 325 -26.58 3.55 23.55
CA LYS A 325 -26.99 2.16 23.65
C LYS A 325 -27.13 1.73 25.11
N GLU A 326 -27.60 0.51 25.32
CA GLU A 326 -27.68 -0.09 26.64
C GLU A 326 -26.30 -0.16 27.31
N ARG A 327 -26.30 -0.36 28.61
CA ARG A 327 -25.07 -0.51 29.39
C ARG A 327 -24.20 -1.68 28.88
N GLY A 328 -24.84 -2.79 28.50
CA GLY A 328 -24.18 -4.00 28.02
C GLY A 328 -23.58 -4.84 29.13
N GLU A 329 -22.97 -5.95 28.70
CA GLU A 329 -22.32 -6.88 29.61
C GLU A 329 -21.01 -6.31 30.18
N PRO A 330 -20.65 -6.69 31.42
CA PRO A 330 -19.34 -6.36 31.97
C PRO A 330 -18.19 -6.97 31.14
N ILE A 331 -17.04 -6.31 31.14
CA ILE A 331 -15.84 -6.84 30.52
C ILE A 331 -15.26 -7.93 31.42
N GLY A 332 -15.10 -9.14 30.86
CA GLY A 332 -14.43 -10.24 31.55
C GLY A 332 -12.91 -10.16 31.40
N VAL A 333 -12.19 -10.37 32.51
CA VAL A 333 -10.74 -10.43 32.50
C VAL A 333 -10.30 -11.80 32.98
N PHE A 334 -9.49 -12.49 32.18
CA PHE A 334 -9.02 -13.85 32.46
C PHE A 334 -7.50 -13.87 32.47
N GLN A 335 -6.91 -14.38 33.53
CA GLN A 335 -5.48 -14.60 33.60
C GLN A 335 -5.19 -16.08 33.38
N ALA A 336 -4.34 -16.37 32.39
CA ALA A 336 -3.92 -17.73 32.06
C ALA A 336 -2.48 -17.96 32.55
N TYR A 337 -2.17 -19.23 32.90
CA TYR A 337 -0.80 -19.62 33.26
C TYR A 337 0.10 -19.82 32.05
N SER A 338 -0.49 -20.10 30.90
CA SER A 338 0.24 -20.36 29.66
C SER A 338 -0.56 -19.89 28.45
N ASP A 339 0.09 -19.81 27.33
CA ASP A 339 -0.52 -19.52 26.03
C ASP A 339 -1.53 -20.62 25.63
N VAL A 340 -1.24 -21.90 25.94
CA VAL A 340 -2.15 -23.02 25.70
C VAL A 340 -3.44 -22.88 26.50
N GLU A 341 -3.32 -22.53 27.77
CA GLU A 341 -4.50 -22.27 28.63
C GLU A 341 -5.30 -21.06 28.12
N GLU A 342 -4.62 -20.01 27.67
CA GLU A 342 -5.27 -18.85 27.06
C GLU A 342 -6.13 -19.26 25.85
N GLY A 343 -5.57 -20.09 24.98
CA GLY A 343 -6.32 -20.65 23.84
C GLY A 343 -7.56 -21.43 24.26
N ASP A 344 -7.43 -22.29 25.29
CA ASP A 344 -8.54 -23.07 25.82
C ASP A 344 -9.62 -22.20 26.43
N ILE A 345 -9.24 -21.18 27.21
CA ILE A 345 -10.19 -20.22 27.79
C ILE A 345 -10.99 -19.52 26.70
N VAL A 346 -10.33 -19.01 25.68
CA VAL A 346 -10.98 -18.32 24.56
C VAL A 346 -11.93 -19.24 23.80
N ALA A 347 -11.49 -20.44 23.43
CA ALA A 347 -12.31 -21.39 22.68
C ALA A 347 -13.52 -21.85 23.48
N ASN A 348 -13.35 -22.10 24.78
CA ASN A 348 -14.47 -22.49 25.67
C ASN A 348 -15.47 -21.34 25.83
N LYS A 349 -14.99 -20.09 25.91
CA LYS A 349 -15.86 -18.91 25.99
C LYS A 349 -16.69 -18.72 24.72
N ILE A 350 -16.09 -18.94 23.56
CA ILE A 350 -16.83 -18.92 22.28
C ILE A 350 -17.94 -19.96 22.28
N ALA A 351 -17.64 -21.20 22.68
CA ALA A 351 -18.62 -22.27 22.74
C ALA A 351 -19.75 -21.95 23.71
N GLU A 352 -19.43 -21.43 24.89
CA GLU A 352 -20.41 -21.00 25.90
C GLU A 352 -21.35 -19.92 25.36
N LEU A 353 -20.81 -18.83 24.81
CA LEU A 353 -21.60 -17.73 24.29
C LEU A 353 -22.50 -18.12 23.12
N ARG A 354 -22.05 -19.05 22.28
CA ARG A 354 -22.89 -19.58 21.19
C ARG A 354 -24.07 -20.35 21.71
N ARG A 355 -23.89 -21.11 22.77
CA ARG A 355 -24.99 -21.86 23.39
C ARG A 355 -26.02 -20.95 24.08
N GLU A 356 -25.54 -19.90 24.72
CA GLU A 356 -26.38 -18.99 25.49
C GLU A 356 -27.12 -17.95 24.61
N HIS A 357 -26.51 -17.50 23.52
CA HIS A 357 -26.99 -16.34 22.74
C HIS A 357 -27.30 -16.66 21.28
N SER A 358 -27.16 -17.89 20.82
CA SER A 358 -27.34 -18.25 19.40
C SER A 358 -26.47 -17.48 18.42
N TYR A 359 -25.27 -17.06 18.83
CA TYR A 359 -24.33 -16.39 17.97
C TYR A 359 -23.76 -17.34 16.91
N GLY A 360 -23.49 -16.81 15.69
CA GLY A 360 -22.67 -17.49 14.70
C GLY A 360 -21.19 -17.32 14.97
N TYR A 361 -20.35 -18.15 14.35
CA TYR A 361 -18.90 -17.99 14.50
C TYR A 361 -18.39 -16.65 13.95
N ALA A 362 -19.08 -16.09 12.96
CA ALA A 362 -18.75 -14.77 12.40
C ALA A 362 -18.96 -13.59 13.36
N ASP A 363 -19.66 -13.83 14.48
CA ASP A 363 -19.90 -12.82 15.51
C ASP A 363 -18.75 -12.65 16.50
N PHE A 364 -17.69 -13.44 16.36
CA PHE A 364 -16.52 -13.45 17.24
C PHE A 364 -15.28 -12.97 16.52
N ALA A 365 -14.42 -12.24 17.24
CA ALA A 365 -13.09 -11.85 16.78
C ALA A 365 -12.07 -12.03 17.92
N ILE A 366 -10.89 -12.53 17.57
CA ILE A 366 -9.75 -12.64 18.48
C ILE A 366 -8.68 -11.66 18.00
N LEU A 367 -8.33 -10.69 18.84
CA LEU A 367 -7.31 -9.69 18.55
C LEU A 367 -6.05 -9.98 19.36
N TYR A 368 -4.89 -9.87 18.72
CA TYR A 368 -3.59 -10.11 19.37
C TYR A 368 -2.55 -9.09 18.89
N ARG A 369 -1.47 -8.94 19.63
CA ARG A 369 -0.45 -7.92 19.34
C ARG A 369 0.53 -8.35 18.25
N THR A 370 0.93 -9.62 18.22
CA THR A 370 1.91 -10.14 17.26
C THR A 370 1.39 -11.39 16.56
N ASN A 371 1.82 -11.59 15.30
CA ASN A 371 1.39 -12.73 14.51
C ASN A 371 1.77 -14.09 15.14
N ALA A 372 2.86 -14.13 15.89
CA ALA A 372 3.28 -15.36 16.60
C ALA A 372 2.23 -15.86 17.60
N GLN A 373 1.44 -14.97 18.18
CA GLN A 373 0.38 -15.31 19.14
C GLN A 373 -0.77 -16.08 18.50
N SER A 374 -0.98 -15.96 17.19
CA SER A 374 -2.09 -16.64 16.50
C SER A 374 -1.99 -18.16 16.53
N ARG A 375 -0.78 -18.70 16.57
CA ARG A 375 -0.54 -20.15 16.45
C ARG A 375 -1.30 -20.98 17.48
N VAL A 376 -1.26 -20.56 18.74
CA VAL A 376 -1.94 -21.27 19.83
C VAL A 376 -3.45 -21.26 19.64
N PHE A 377 -4.00 -20.12 19.24
CA PHE A 377 -5.45 -20.01 18.94
C PHE A 377 -5.85 -20.89 17.77
N GLU A 378 -5.05 -20.93 16.71
CA GLU A 378 -5.31 -21.80 15.56
C GLU A 378 -5.34 -23.28 15.94
N GLU A 379 -4.35 -23.72 16.71
CA GLU A 379 -4.25 -25.11 17.17
C GLU A 379 -5.47 -25.49 18.04
N THR A 380 -5.84 -24.62 18.96
CA THR A 380 -6.98 -24.86 19.86
C THR A 380 -8.30 -24.86 19.11
N LEU A 381 -8.52 -23.91 18.20
CA LEU A 381 -9.75 -23.84 17.40
C LEU A 381 -9.90 -25.05 16.48
N ARG A 382 -8.80 -25.52 15.90
CA ARG A 382 -8.80 -26.77 15.09
C ARG A 382 -9.15 -27.99 15.91
N LYS A 383 -8.58 -28.15 17.09
CA LYS A 383 -8.88 -29.27 17.99
C LYS A 383 -10.36 -29.33 18.40
N LYS A 384 -10.98 -28.17 18.49
CA LYS A 384 -12.40 -28.03 18.87
C LYS A 384 -13.36 -27.93 17.69
N ASN A 385 -12.87 -28.10 16.47
CA ASN A 385 -13.63 -28.00 15.23
C ASN A 385 -14.35 -26.64 15.07
N ILE A 386 -13.74 -25.57 15.54
CA ILE A 386 -14.24 -24.20 15.39
C ILE A 386 -13.64 -23.61 14.11
N PRO A 387 -14.46 -23.25 13.11
CA PRO A 387 -13.96 -22.62 11.90
C PRO A 387 -13.42 -21.21 12.21
N TYR A 388 -12.34 -20.84 11.57
CA TYR A 388 -11.74 -19.52 11.75
C TYR A 388 -11.10 -19.02 10.46
N ARG A 389 -10.86 -17.72 10.40
CA ARG A 389 -10.11 -17.07 9.33
C ARG A 389 -9.08 -16.15 9.94
N ILE A 390 -7.86 -16.19 9.42
CA ILE A 390 -6.78 -15.30 9.86
C ILE A 390 -6.70 -14.12 8.90
N TYR A 391 -6.64 -12.92 9.48
CA TYR A 391 -6.37 -11.69 8.73
C TYR A 391 -4.93 -11.25 9.01
N GLY A 392 -4.21 -10.83 7.97
CA GLY A 392 -2.81 -10.44 8.08
C GLY A 392 -1.80 -11.58 8.00
N GLY A 393 -2.23 -12.78 7.60
CA GLY A 393 -1.34 -13.89 7.24
C GLY A 393 -0.65 -13.67 5.90
N LEU A 394 0.06 -14.71 5.41
CA LEU A 394 0.73 -14.66 4.12
C LEU A 394 -0.30 -14.37 3.01
N SER A 395 -0.18 -13.20 2.36
CA SER A 395 -1.13 -12.82 1.33
C SER A 395 -0.95 -13.68 0.08
N PHE A 396 -2.00 -13.77 -0.75
CA PHE A 396 -1.96 -14.44 -2.05
C PHE A 396 -0.75 -13.97 -2.89
N TYR A 397 -0.47 -12.67 -2.91
CA TYR A 397 0.63 -12.07 -3.68
C TYR A 397 2.02 -12.35 -3.11
N GLN A 398 2.13 -12.92 -1.91
CA GLN A 398 3.40 -13.33 -1.30
C GLN A 398 3.77 -14.78 -1.62
N ARG A 399 2.89 -15.55 -2.22
CA ARG A 399 3.16 -16.94 -2.62
C ARG A 399 4.25 -16.98 -3.69
N LYS A 400 5.15 -17.95 -3.60
CA LYS A 400 6.32 -18.07 -4.48
C LYS A 400 5.94 -18.03 -5.96
N GLU A 401 5.00 -18.87 -6.38
CA GLU A 401 4.55 -18.97 -7.77
C GLU A 401 3.92 -17.67 -8.28
N ILE A 402 3.22 -16.96 -7.44
CA ILE A 402 2.62 -15.66 -7.78
C ILE A 402 3.72 -14.60 -7.93
N LYS A 403 4.68 -14.57 -7.01
CA LYS A 403 5.83 -13.66 -7.11
C LYS A 403 6.67 -13.94 -8.35
N ASP A 404 6.85 -15.21 -8.72
CA ASP A 404 7.58 -15.58 -9.92
C ASP A 404 6.89 -15.06 -11.18
N ILE A 405 5.59 -15.27 -11.32
CA ILE A 405 4.84 -14.80 -12.50
C ILE A 405 4.80 -13.27 -12.56
N ILE A 406 4.58 -12.61 -11.43
CA ILE A 406 4.65 -11.14 -11.37
C ILE A 406 6.04 -10.64 -11.77
N ALA A 407 7.10 -11.33 -11.36
CA ALA A 407 8.46 -10.97 -11.74
C ALA A 407 8.67 -11.08 -13.26
N TYR A 408 8.16 -12.13 -13.90
CA TYR A 408 8.15 -12.22 -15.36
C TYR A 408 7.41 -11.04 -16.00
N LEU A 409 6.23 -10.73 -15.51
CA LEU A 409 5.43 -9.60 -16.00
C LEU A 409 6.19 -8.28 -15.85
N CYS A 410 6.84 -8.06 -14.71
CA CYS A 410 7.65 -6.86 -14.48
C CYS A 410 8.82 -6.75 -15.45
N VAL A 411 9.53 -7.84 -15.71
CA VAL A 411 10.67 -7.85 -16.66
C VAL A 411 10.18 -7.61 -18.09
N LEU A 412 9.04 -8.17 -18.48
CA LEU A 412 8.41 -7.90 -19.78
C LEU A 412 8.03 -6.44 -19.95
N ASN A 413 7.54 -5.82 -18.88
CA ASN A 413 7.16 -4.41 -18.87
C ASN A 413 8.37 -3.48 -18.77
N ASN A 414 9.39 -3.88 -18.01
CA ASN A 414 10.63 -3.14 -17.79
C ASN A 414 11.84 -4.06 -17.90
N ASN A 415 12.47 -4.08 -19.07
CA ASN A 415 13.61 -4.95 -19.36
C ASN A 415 14.90 -4.62 -18.57
N TYR A 416 14.89 -3.52 -17.82
CA TYR A 416 16.00 -3.08 -16.95
C TYR A 416 15.82 -3.49 -15.48
N ASP A 417 14.73 -4.17 -15.13
CA ASP A 417 14.40 -4.51 -13.75
C ASP A 417 15.37 -5.56 -13.20
N GLU A 418 16.34 -5.10 -12.43
CA GLU A 418 17.42 -5.91 -11.89
C GLU A 418 16.93 -7.01 -10.93
N VAL A 419 16.11 -6.64 -9.97
CA VAL A 419 15.67 -7.58 -8.91
C VAL A 419 14.78 -8.66 -9.46
N ARG A 420 13.78 -8.27 -10.27
CA ARG A 420 12.83 -9.23 -10.86
C ARG A 420 13.54 -10.13 -11.87
N PHE A 421 14.45 -9.57 -12.66
CA PHE A 421 15.26 -10.38 -13.58
C PHE A 421 16.10 -11.41 -12.81
N GLY A 422 16.78 -11.01 -11.77
CA GLY A 422 17.56 -11.91 -10.91
C GLY A 422 16.73 -13.03 -10.30
N ARG A 423 15.47 -12.75 -10.00
CA ARG A 423 14.55 -13.75 -9.46
C ARG A 423 14.22 -14.85 -10.47
N ILE A 424 13.99 -14.48 -11.75
CA ILE A 424 13.35 -15.39 -12.72
C ILE A 424 14.31 -15.95 -13.76
N VAL A 425 15.51 -15.42 -13.90
CA VAL A 425 16.43 -15.84 -14.97
C VAL A 425 16.77 -17.33 -14.92
N ASN A 426 16.79 -17.92 -13.74
CA ASN A 426 16.99 -19.35 -13.50
C ASN A 426 15.79 -20.03 -12.81
N GLU A 427 14.62 -19.51 -12.97
CA GLU A 427 13.37 -20.06 -12.43
C GLU A 427 12.31 -20.19 -13.55
N PRO A 428 12.07 -21.38 -14.12
CA PRO A 428 12.67 -22.67 -13.76
C PRO A 428 14.15 -22.75 -14.09
N VAL A 429 14.81 -23.76 -13.51
CA VAL A 429 16.27 -23.97 -13.65
C VAL A 429 16.68 -24.07 -15.14
N ARG A 430 17.64 -23.23 -15.54
CA ARG A 430 18.17 -23.15 -16.92
C ARG A 430 19.68 -23.25 -16.99
N GLY A 431 20.34 -23.58 -15.88
CA GLY A 431 21.79 -23.60 -15.81
C GLY A 431 22.44 -22.23 -15.76
N ILE A 432 21.69 -21.21 -15.37
CA ILE A 432 22.18 -19.83 -15.19
C ILE A 432 22.44 -19.60 -13.70
N GLY A 433 23.70 -19.75 -13.31
CA GLY A 433 24.11 -19.57 -11.91
C GLY A 433 24.40 -18.11 -11.56
N SER A 434 24.80 -17.90 -10.31
CA SER A 434 25.13 -16.58 -9.77
C SER A 434 26.27 -15.88 -10.53
N ALA A 435 27.28 -16.64 -10.99
CA ALA A 435 28.40 -16.08 -11.76
C ALA A 435 27.93 -15.47 -13.09
N THR A 436 27.04 -16.15 -13.81
CA THR A 436 26.47 -15.64 -15.07
C THR A 436 25.57 -14.42 -14.81
N LEU A 437 24.78 -14.45 -13.75
CA LEU A 437 23.95 -13.32 -13.35
C LEU A 437 24.80 -12.10 -13.00
N ASP A 438 25.90 -12.27 -12.27
CA ASP A 438 26.84 -11.21 -11.94
C ASP A 438 27.44 -10.57 -13.20
N GLU A 439 27.79 -11.39 -14.20
CA GLU A 439 28.28 -10.90 -15.49
C GLU A 439 27.19 -10.13 -16.26
N LEU A 440 25.95 -10.61 -16.26
CA LEU A 440 24.83 -9.89 -16.87
C LEU A 440 24.64 -8.52 -16.19
N ASN A 441 24.68 -8.48 -14.88
CA ASN A 441 24.58 -7.21 -14.12
C ASN A 441 25.71 -6.26 -14.50
N ARG A 442 26.92 -6.77 -14.65
CA ARG A 442 28.09 -5.97 -15.03
C ARG A 442 27.96 -5.40 -16.45
N VAL A 443 27.52 -6.21 -17.41
CA VAL A 443 27.27 -5.79 -18.79
C VAL A 443 26.19 -4.73 -18.87
N VAL A 444 25.06 -4.96 -18.21
CA VAL A 444 23.93 -4.01 -18.18
C VAL A 444 24.37 -2.67 -17.60
N SER A 445 25.05 -2.67 -16.46
CA SER A 445 25.53 -1.48 -15.79
C SER A 445 26.62 -0.75 -16.60
N GLY A 446 27.56 -1.51 -17.17
CA GLY A 446 28.70 -0.96 -17.90
C GLY A 446 28.35 -0.42 -19.28
N MET A 447 27.47 -1.08 -20.00
CA MET A 447 27.07 -0.70 -21.37
C MET A 447 25.79 0.12 -21.44
N GLY A 448 25.03 0.26 -20.34
CA GLY A 448 23.76 0.97 -20.32
C GLY A 448 22.66 0.32 -21.15
N ILE A 449 22.72 -0.99 -21.34
CA ILE A 449 21.71 -1.77 -22.09
C ILE A 449 20.80 -2.54 -21.13
N SER A 450 19.66 -3.02 -21.64
CA SER A 450 18.75 -3.83 -20.86
C SER A 450 19.25 -5.28 -20.67
N TYR A 451 18.68 -6.00 -19.71
CA TYR A 451 18.94 -7.44 -19.53
C TYR A 451 18.54 -8.26 -20.77
N VAL A 452 17.43 -7.89 -21.39
CA VAL A 452 16.95 -8.55 -22.60
C VAL A 452 17.94 -8.36 -23.75
N GLN A 453 18.41 -7.12 -23.94
CA GLN A 453 19.42 -6.83 -24.96
C GLN A 453 20.72 -7.56 -24.66
N ALA A 454 21.19 -7.59 -23.42
CA ALA A 454 22.40 -8.31 -23.03
C ALA A 454 22.29 -9.80 -23.33
N MET A 455 21.13 -10.41 -23.07
CA MET A 455 20.89 -11.81 -23.41
C MET A 455 20.89 -12.05 -24.91
N CYS A 456 20.20 -11.22 -25.67
CA CYS A 456 20.13 -11.33 -27.14
C CYS A 456 21.50 -11.20 -27.81
N GLU A 457 22.37 -10.37 -27.26
CA GLU A 457 23.73 -10.11 -27.79
C GLU A 457 24.82 -10.95 -27.09
N SER A 458 24.46 -11.88 -26.24
CA SER A 458 25.42 -12.68 -25.43
C SER A 458 26.42 -13.48 -26.25
N ASP A 459 26.07 -13.88 -27.47
CA ASP A 459 26.96 -14.57 -28.38
C ASP A 459 28.15 -13.71 -28.85
N SER A 460 27.95 -12.39 -28.93
CA SER A 460 28.98 -11.41 -29.28
C SER A 460 29.70 -10.76 -28.09
N LEU A 461 29.29 -11.10 -26.86
CA LEU A 461 29.89 -10.61 -25.62
C LEU A 461 30.83 -11.68 -25.02
N PRO A 462 32.15 -11.47 -24.97
CA PRO A 462 33.10 -12.50 -24.55
C PRO A 462 32.83 -13.11 -23.18
N SER A 463 32.36 -12.29 -22.21
CA SER A 463 32.07 -12.75 -20.84
C SER A 463 30.82 -13.60 -20.73
N LEU A 464 29.94 -13.58 -21.72
CA LEU A 464 28.65 -14.28 -21.73
C LEU A 464 28.56 -15.36 -22.80
N SER A 465 29.54 -15.44 -23.70
CA SER A 465 29.47 -16.32 -24.86
C SER A 465 29.32 -17.81 -24.54
N ARG A 466 29.83 -18.25 -23.40
CA ARG A 466 29.69 -19.64 -22.93
C ARG A 466 28.25 -20.05 -22.65
N LYS A 467 27.41 -19.10 -22.28
CA LYS A 467 26.00 -19.29 -21.95
C LYS A 467 25.05 -18.81 -23.06
N ALA A 468 25.59 -18.40 -24.21
CA ALA A 468 24.80 -17.86 -25.31
C ALA A 468 23.73 -18.83 -25.83
N LYS A 469 23.97 -20.13 -25.80
CA LYS A 469 22.98 -21.14 -26.20
C LYS A 469 21.69 -21.07 -25.37
N VAL A 470 21.78 -20.69 -24.10
CA VAL A 470 20.64 -20.54 -23.21
C VAL A 470 20.13 -19.11 -23.23
N LEU A 471 21.04 -18.13 -23.21
CA LEU A 471 20.69 -16.72 -23.07
C LEU A 471 20.05 -16.14 -24.33
N VAL A 472 20.53 -16.47 -25.53
CA VAL A 472 19.98 -15.90 -26.76
C VAL A 472 18.51 -16.27 -26.96
N PRO A 473 18.11 -17.55 -26.91
CA PRO A 473 16.70 -17.93 -27.05
C PRO A 473 15.82 -17.33 -25.95
N LEU A 474 16.33 -17.27 -24.72
CA LEU A 474 15.61 -16.66 -23.59
C LEU A 474 15.40 -15.17 -23.83
N GLY A 475 16.43 -14.46 -24.25
CA GLY A 475 16.36 -13.03 -24.58
C GLY A 475 15.40 -12.74 -25.73
N GLU A 476 15.38 -13.57 -26.76
CA GLU A 476 14.46 -13.46 -27.89
C GLU A 476 13.00 -13.62 -27.43
N THR A 477 12.74 -14.58 -26.55
CA THR A 477 11.39 -14.78 -25.98
C THR A 477 10.93 -13.57 -25.18
N PHE A 478 11.78 -13.02 -24.31
CA PHE A 478 11.47 -11.79 -23.60
C PHE A 478 11.24 -10.60 -24.54
N SER A 479 12.07 -10.45 -25.56
CA SER A 479 11.96 -9.36 -26.54
C SER A 479 10.62 -9.42 -27.28
N GLU A 480 10.22 -10.60 -27.72
CA GLU A 480 8.96 -10.82 -28.42
C GLU A 480 7.76 -10.54 -27.51
N LEU A 481 7.72 -11.12 -26.32
CA LEU A 481 6.59 -10.93 -25.39
C LEU A 481 6.52 -9.51 -24.82
N SER A 482 7.62 -8.79 -24.72
CA SER A 482 7.65 -7.40 -24.28
C SER A 482 6.89 -6.46 -25.24
N GLN A 483 6.64 -6.88 -26.47
CA GLN A 483 5.87 -6.12 -27.44
C GLN A 483 4.34 -6.30 -27.27
N HIS A 484 3.91 -7.20 -26.40
CA HIS A 484 2.49 -7.55 -26.20
C HIS A 484 1.98 -7.17 -24.79
N THR A 485 2.53 -6.12 -24.19
CA THR A 485 2.16 -5.68 -22.84
C THR A 485 0.99 -4.69 -22.81
N ASP A 486 0.54 -4.22 -23.94
CA ASP A 486 -0.52 -3.20 -24.02
C ASP A 486 -1.92 -3.77 -23.84
N ASP A 487 -2.14 -5.03 -24.20
CA ASP A 487 -3.42 -5.72 -24.06
C ASP A 487 -3.33 -6.88 -23.06
N ILE A 488 -3.92 -6.67 -21.90
CA ILE A 488 -3.99 -7.67 -20.81
C ILE A 488 -5.41 -8.23 -20.63
N SER A 489 -6.33 -7.90 -21.52
CA SER A 489 -7.77 -8.14 -21.34
C SER A 489 -8.18 -9.61 -21.28
N ASP A 490 -7.45 -10.51 -21.95
CA ASP A 490 -7.76 -11.94 -22.03
C ASP A 490 -6.84 -12.83 -21.17
N GLY A 491 -5.83 -12.24 -20.51
CA GLY A 491 -4.88 -12.97 -19.70
C GLY A 491 -3.92 -13.86 -20.48
N SER A 492 -3.89 -13.77 -21.82
CA SER A 492 -3.03 -14.62 -22.68
C SER A 492 -1.55 -14.45 -22.39
N LEU A 493 -1.13 -13.29 -21.90
CA LEU A 493 0.26 -13.02 -21.55
C LEU A 493 0.75 -13.95 -20.43
N ILE A 494 -0.09 -14.25 -19.45
CA ILE A 494 0.26 -15.21 -18.38
C ILE A 494 0.38 -16.61 -18.96
N ASP A 495 -0.50 -17.03 -19.85
CA ASP A 495 -0.39 -18.34 -20.52
C ASP A 495 0.89 -18.43 -21.35
N ASP A 496 1.26 -17.39 -22.06
CA ASP A 496 2.51 -17.31 -22.81
C ASP A 496 3.73 -17.44 -21.91
N ILE A 497 3.72 -16.78 -20.75
CA ILE A 497 4.79 -16.93 -19.75
C ILE A 497 4.91 -18.38 -19.30
N LEU A 498 3.80 -19.01 -18.94
CA LEU A 498 3.77 -20.38 -18.44
C LEU A 498 4.33 -21.38 -19.48
N ASP A 499 3.97 -21.20 -20.75
CA ASP A 499 4.30 -22.15 -21.81
C ASP A 499 5.68 -21.88 -22.44
N ARG A 500 6.02 -20.62 -22.69
CA ARG A 500 7.23 -20.27 -23.42
C ARG A 500 8.49 -20.21 -22.56
N PHE A 501 8.36 -20.00 -21.26
CA PHE A 501 9.48 -20.04 -20.32
C PHE A 501 9.64 -21.38 -19.60
N GLY A 502 8.81 -22.36 -19.91
CA GLY A 502 8.87 -23.69 -19.29
C GLY A 502 8.35 -23.78 -17.87
N TYR A 503 7.65 -22.76 -17.40
CA TYR A 503 7.17 -22.71 -16.02
C TYR A 503 6.06 -23.72 -15.74
N ARG A 504 5.10 -23.87 -16.66
CA ARG A 504 4.02 -24.88 -16.55
C ARG A 504 4.58 -26.28 -16.45
N GLU A 505 5.51 -26.64 -17.33
CA GLU A 505 6.14 -27.94 -17.32
C GLU A 505 6.88 -28.22 -16.00
N ALA A 506 7.60 -27.23 -15.49
CA ALA A 506 8.28 -27.34 -14.21
C ALA A 506 7.30 -27.57 -13.05
N MET A 507 6.15 -26.90 -13.04
CA MET A 507 5.12 -27.11 -12.03
C MET A 507 4.48 -28.49 -12.16
N GLN A 508 4.21 -28.96 -13.36
CA GLN A 508 3.65 -30.30 -13.59
C GLN A 508 4.56 -31.40 -13.07
N ARG A 509 5.87 -31.21 -13.12
CA ARG A 509 6.85 -32.15 -12.55
C ARG A 509 6.79 -32.24 -11.01
N GLN A 510 6.22 -31.26 -10.36
CA GLN A 510 6.07 -31.23 -8.90
C GLN A 510 4.85 -32.01 -8.38
N GLY A 511 4.04 -32.60 -9.26
CA GLY A 511 2.87 -33.37 -8.91
C GLY A 511 1.74 -32.52 -8.32
N LEU A 512 1.12 -32.96 -7.24
CA LEU A 512 -0.03 -32.28 -6.62
C LEU A 512 0.30 -30.85 -6.14
N GLU A 513 1.46 -30.66 -5.58
CA GLU A 513 1.91 -29.33 -5.14
C GLU A 513 2.00 -28.36 -6.32
N GLY A 514 2.53 -28.84 -7.46
CA GLY A 514 2.61 -28.06 -8.68
C GLY A 514 1.24 -27.73 -9.27
N GLU A 515 0.27 -28.65 -9.18
CA GLU A 515 -1.10 -28.40 -9.62
C GLU A 515 -1.76 -27.28 -8.81
N VAL A 516 -1.58 -27.30 -7.49
CA VAL A 516 -2.08 -26.23 -6.59
C VAL A 516 -1.47 -24.89 -6.96
N ARG A 517 -0.17 -24.86 -7.26
CA ARG A 517 0.52 -23.64 -7.69
C ARG A 517 -0.01 -23.12 -9.03
N LEU A 518 -0.29 -23.99 -9.98
CA LEU A 518 -0.91 -23.61 -11.26
C LEU A 518 -2.33 -23.08 -11.08
N GLU A 519 -3.11 -23.64 -10.18
CA GLU A 519 -4.43 -23.10 -9.83
C GLU A 519 -4.32 -21.68 -9.25
N ASN A 520 -3.35 -21.41 -8.39
CA ASN A 520 -3.08 -20.07 -7.86
C ASN A 520 -2.70 -19.09 -8.97
N ILE A 521 -1.91 -19.52 -9.93
CA ILE A 521 -1.55 -18.70 -11.10
C ILE A 521 -2.78 -18.41 -11.95
N ASN A 522 -3.68 -19.39 -12.09
CA ASN A 522 -4.93 -19.19 -12.82
C ASN A 522 -5.85 -18.16 -12.12
N GLU A 523 -5.83 -18.14 -10.78
CA GLU A 523 -6.51 -17.09 -10.01
C GLU A 523 -5.89 -15.71 -10.28
N LEU A 524 -4.57 -15.59 -10.35
CA LEU A 524 -3.88 -14.35 -10.75
C LEU A 524 -4.32 -13.89 -12.14
N LYS A 525 -4.41 -14.82 -13.09
CA LYS A 525 -4.92 -14.55 -14.44
C LYS A 525 -6.34 -13.98 -14.40
N SER A 526 -7.22 -14.59 -13.60
CA SER A 526 -8.59 -14.11 -13.42
C SER A 526 -8.63 -12.70 -12.82
N ASN A 527 -7.77 -12.40 -11.85
CA ASN A 527 -7.65 -11.08 -11.26
C ASN A 527 -7.19 -10.04 -12.30
N MET A 528 -6.26 -10.40 -13.16
CA MET A 528 -5.81 -9.53 -14.26
C MET A 528 -6.94 -9.22 -15.25
N ILE A 529 -7.71 -10.23 -15.64
CA ILE A 529 -8.85 -10.07 -16.55
C ILE A 529 -9.90 -9.15 -15.92
N THR A 530 -10.22 -9.35 -14.65
CA THR A 530 -11.16 -8.51 -13.91
C THR A 530 -10.68 -7.05 -13.85
N PHE A 531 -9.41 -6.84 -13.54
CA PHE A 531 -8.81 -5.51 -13.53
C PHE A 531 -8.93 -4.81 -14.90
N ALA A 532 -8.65 -5.53 -15.97
CA ALA A 532 -8.76 -4.98 -17.33
C ALA A 532 -10.19 -4.58 -17.68
N LYS A 533 -11.18 -5.32 -17.21
CA LYS A 533 -12.61 -4.98 -17.42
C LYS A 533 -13.03 -3.73 -16.64
N GLU A 534 -12.52 -3.57 -15.43
CA GLU A 534 -12.83 -2.43 -14.56
C GLU A 534 -12.08 -1.16 -14.97
N ASN A 535 -10.97 -1.30 -15.68
CA ASN A 535 -10.06 -0.22 -16.07
C ASN A 535 -9.81 -0.27 -17.59
N GLU A 536 -10.81 0.14 -18.37
CA GLU A 536 -10.74 0.12 -19.82
C GLU A 536 -9.51 0.90 -20.34
N GLY A 537 -8.76 0.26 -21.24
CA GLY A 537 -7.54 0.83 -21.81
C GLY A 537 -6.29 0.68 -20.93
N ALA A 538 -6.40 0.05 -19.75
CA ALA A 538 -5.23 -0.23 -18.91
C ALA A 538 -4.33 -1.29 -19.54
N GLY A 539 -3.01 -1.05 -19.50
CA GLY A 539 -1.99 -2.00 -19.89
C GLY A 539 -1.33 -2.66 -18.68
N LEU A 540 -0.23 -3.36 -18.93
CA LEU A 540 0.50 -4.09 -17.87
C LEU A 540 1.07 -3.16 -16.79
N SER A 541 1.43 -1.92 -17.14
CA SER A 541 1.98 -0.93 -16.20
C SER A 541 1.01 -0.52 -15.10
N GLU A 542 -0.29 -0.43 -15.42
CA GLU A 542 -1.34 -0.07 -14.47
C GLU A 542 -1.64 -1.19 -13.48
#